data_88fa444b2268f1717e3fdd4d29abf672
#
_entry.id   88fa444b2268f1717e3fdd4d29abf672
#
_cell.length_a   1.000
_cell.length_b   1.000
_cell.length_c   1.000
_cell.angle_alpha   90.00
_cell.angle_beta   90.00
_cell.angle_gamma   90.00
#
_symmetry.space_group_name_H-M   'P 1'
#
loop_
_entity.id
_entity.type
_entity.pdbx_description
1 polymer ?
#
loop_
_entity_poly.entity_id
_entity_poly.type
_entity_poly.pdbx_seq_one_letter_code
_entity_poly.pdbx_strand_id
1 'polypeptide(L)'
;MKRVRIFINMHYMELGGAERALLGLLNALDPERVDVDLFLNQHTGELMPLIPGHVHLLPERRGYNAIERPMATIAGEGQLGIALARLKARWQHERYARGLTPEQRQMDASVFQYVANCVDPHLAPLYDLGEYDLAISFLQPHNVVLHKVRARKKMCWIHTDYSTVHVNAAQELPVWNGYDKVVSISHDCTTAFLKTFPSLEPKIIEIENILSPAFVRQQAQLLDVSAEMPPSSPGKRY
;
A
#
# COMPACT_ATOMS: atom_id res chain seq x y z
N MET A 1 -9.66 11.61 -27.32
CA MET A 1 -10.22 10.39 -26.65
C MET A 1 -10.52 10.75 -25.21
N LYS A 2 -11.53 10.13 -24.58
CA LYS A 2 -11.77 10.32 -23.13
C LYS A 2 -10.62 9.66 -22.37
N ARG A 3 -9.96 10.41 -21.46
CA ARG A 3 -8.89 9.85 -20.61
C ARG A 3 -9.48 8.84 -19.61
N VAL A 4 -8.72 7.81 -19.30
CA VAL A 4 -9.09 6.81 -18.30
C VAL A 4 -8.85 7.40 -16.90
N ARG A 5 -9.86 7.41 -16.04
CA ARG A 5 -9.73 7.91 -14.66
C ARG A 5 -9.26 6.78 -13.75
N ILE A 6 -8.11 6.99 -13.12
CA ILE A 6 -7.49 6.02 -12.21
C ILE A 6 -7.42 6.60 -10.80
N PHE A 7 -7.91 5.85 -9.82
CA PHE A 7 -7.71 6.11 -8.40
C PHE A 7 -6.61 5.21 -7.88
N ILE A 8 -5.64 5.75 -7.15
CA ILE A 8 -4.58 4.98 -6.50
C ILE A 8 -4.56 5.31 -5.02
N ASN A 9 -4.60 4.28 -4.16
CA ASN A 9 -4.45 4.42 -2.72
C ASN A 9 -3.09 3.88 -2.26
N MET A 10 -2.43 4.67 -1.44
CA MET A 10 -1.22 4.34 -0.70
C MET A 10 -1.31 4.89 0.73
N HIS A 11 -0.50 4.40 1.66
CA HIS A 11 -0.56 4.88 3.04
C HIS A 11 0.12 6.24 3.21
N TYR A 12 1.35 6.35 2.78
CA TYR A 12 2.23 7.52 2.87
C TYR A 12 3.34 7.42 1.82
N MET A 13 4.29 8.35 1.82
CA MET A 13 5.42 8.37 0.86
C MET A 13 6.77 8.42 1.60
N GLU A 14 7.00 7.49 2.54
CA GLU A 14 8.27 7.33 3.23
C GLU A 14 9.31 6.58 2.36
N LEU A 15 10.54 6.40 2.88
CA LEU A 15 11.59 5.67 2.17
C LEU A 15 11.32 4.16 2.23
N GLY A 16 10.67 3.63 1.21
CA GLY A 16 10.34 2.22 1.10
C GLY A 16 10.36 1.70 -0.34
N GLY A 17 10.31 0.37 -0.49
CA GLY A 17 10.29 -0.29 -1.80
C GLY A 17 8.99 -0.08 -2.56
N ALA A 18 7.85 -0.15 -1.84
CA ALA A 18 6.52 0.05 -2.42
C ALA A 18 6.32 1.50 -2.89
N GLU A 19 6.79 2.48 -2.10
CA GLU A 19 6.71 3.90 -2.43
C GLU A 19 7.54 4.25 -3.67
N ARG A 20 8.75 3.68 -3.79
CA ARG A 20 9.57 3.83 -5.00
C ARG A 20 8.95 3.16 -6.21
N ALA A 21 8.34 1.99 -6.03
CA ALA A 21 7.60 1.30 -7.09
C ALA A 21 6.38 2.12 -7.55
N LEU A 22 5.66 2.76 -6.59
CA LEU A 22 4.57 3.67 -6.91
C LEU A 22 5.07 4.87 -7.74
N LEU A 23 6.16 5.52 -7.33
CA LEU A 23 6.75 6.61 -8.11
C LEU A 23 7.15 6.16 -9.53
N GLY A 24 7.72 4.96 -9.66
CA GLY A 24 8.01 4.35 -10.96
C GLY A 24 6.77 4.21 -11.83
N LEU A 25 5.69 3.67 -11.26
CA LEU A 25 4.39 3.54 -11.93
C LEU A 25 3.82 4.91 -12.34
N LEU A 26 3.77 5.87 -11.41
CA LEU A 26 3.22 7.21 -11.66
C LEU A 26 3.98 7.94 -12.80
N ASN A 27 5.31 7.80 -12.84
CA ASN A 27 6.13 8.39 -13.90
C ASN A 27 5.99 7.69 -15.26
N ALA A 28 5.56 6.43 -15.28
CA ALA A 28 5.35 5.67 -16.52
C ALA A 28 3.96 5.89 -17.13
N LEU A 29 3.01 6.41 -16.36
CA LEU A 29 1.67 6.69 -16.84
C LEU A 29 1.65 7.94 -17.73
N ASP A 30 1.09 7.80 -18.92
CA ASP A 30 0.96 8.88 -19.91
C ASP A 30 -0.19 9.83 -19.53
N PRO A 31 0.10 11.10 -19.16
CA PRO A 31 -0.91 12.06 -18.74
C PRO A 31 -1.87 12.49 -19.87
N GLU A 32 -1.56 12.20 -21.13
CA GLU A 32 -2.50 12.43 -22.24
C GLU A 32 -3.58 11.35 -22.31
N ARG A 33 -3.32 10.17 -21.72
CA ARG A 33 -4.19 9.01 -21.78
C ARG A 33 -4.94 8.75 -20.48
N VAL A 34 -4.35 9.13 -19.33
CA VAL A 34 -4.90 8.84 -18.01
C VAL A 34 -4.96 10.07 -17.12
N ASP A 35 -6.00 10.16 -16.30
CA ASP A 35 -6.13 11.09 -15.18
C ASP A 35 -5.96 10.30 -13.89
N VAL A 36 -4.93 10.63 -13.10
CA VAL A 36 -4.61 9.92 -11.85
C VAL A 36 -4.96 10.76 -10.64
N ASP A 37 -5.87 10.25 -9.81
CA ASP A 37 -6.15 10.74 -8.47
C ASP A 37 -5.39 9.84 -7.47
N LEU A 38 -4.37 10.39 -6.80
CA LEU A 38 -3.61 9.71 -5.75
C LEU A 38 -4.18 10.07 -4.38
N PHE A 39 -4.64 9.07 -3.64
CA PHE A 39 -5.10 9.22 -2.28
C PHE A 39 -4.10 8.58 -1.31
N LEU A 40 -3.45 9.41 -0.52
CA LEU A 40 -2.61 8.97 0.58
C LEU A 40 -3.41 9.02 1.88
N ASN A 41 -3.30 7.97 2.69
CA ASN A 41 -3.94 7.96 4.00
C ASN A 41 -3.36 9.06 4.90
N GLN A 42 -2.09 9.42 4.67
CA GLN A 42 -1.37 10.46 5.38
C GLN A 42 -0.35 11.14 4.45
N HIS A 43 -0.32 12.48 4.45
CA HIS A 43 0.62 13.27 3.64
C HIS A 43 1.96 13.43 4.39
N THR A 44 2.70 12.33 4.50
CA THR A 44 4.01 12.27 5.15
C THR A 44 5.02 11.46 4.34
N GLY A 45 6.30 11.71 4.57
CA GLY A 45 7.42 10.98 4.00
C GLY A 45 8.27 11.80 3.05
N GLU A 46 9.55 11.41 2.96
CA GLU A 46 10.57 12.10 2.19
C GLU A 46 10.34 12.03 0.67
N LEU A 47 9.55 11.05 0.21
CA LEU A 47 9.25 10.88 -1.20
C LEU A 47 8.06 11.72 -1.70
N MET A 48 7.35 12.44 -0.80
CA MET A 48 6.23 13.33 -1.19
C MET A 48 6.60 14.34 -2.29
N PRO A 49 7.76 15.05 -2.25
CA PRO A 49 8.13 16.02 -3.28
C PRO A 49 8.40 15.42 -4.65
N LEU A 50 8.51 14.09 -4.74
CA LEU A 50 8.82 13.37 -5.97
C LEU A 50 7.58 12.87 -6.71
N ILE A 51 6.39 13.09 -6.15
CA ILE A 51 5.12 12.80 -6.83
C ILE A 51 5.06 13.66 -8.10
N PRO A 52 4.85 13.05 -9.30
CA PRO A 52 4.83 13.79 -10.55
C PRO A 52 3.73 14.86 -10.58
N GLY A 53 4.03 16.04 -11.11
CA GLY A 53 3.09 17.18 -11.14
C GLY A 53 1.82 16.99 -11.98
N HIS A 54 1.74 15.93 -12.79
CA HIS A 54 0.54 15.56 -13.52
C HIS A 54 -0.42 14.66 -12.71
N VAL A 55 0.01 14.18 -11.54
CA VAL A 55 -0.80 13.40 -10.62
C VAL A 55 -1.55 14.33 -9.69
N HIS A 56 -2.86 14.17 -9.61
CA HIS A 56 -3.69 14.92 -8.70
C HIS A 56 -3.65 14.28 -7.31
N LEU A 57 -2.91 14.88 -6.37
CA LEU A 57 -2.88 14.46 -4.98
C LEU A 57 -4.16 14.91 -4.28
N LEU A 58 -4.99 13.96 -3.87
CA LEU A 58 -6.22 14.21 -3.14
C LEU A 58 -5.94 14.65 -1.70
N PRO A 59 -6.76 15.50 -1.09
CA PRO A 59 -6.58 15.91 0.30
C PRO A 59 -6.77 14.74 1.25
N GLU A 60 -6.07 14.77 2.39
CA GLU A 60 -6.30 13.83 3.48
C GLU A 60 -7.77 13.83 3.93
N ARG A 61 -8.25 12.67 4.31
CA ARG A 61 -9.61 12.51 4.86
C ARG A 61 -9.53 12.02 6.30
N ARG A 62 -10.36 12.63 7.15
CA ARG A 62 -10.44 12.29 8.56
C ARG A 62 -10.68 10.80 8.77
N GLY A 63 -9.89 10.19 9.65
CA GLY A 63 -9.98 8.77 10.01
C GLY A 63 -9.09 7.85 9.20
N TYR A 64 -8.73 8.19 7.97
CA TYR A 64 -7.89 7.34 7.11
C TYR A 64 -6.46 7.20 7.62
N ASN A 65 -5.92 8.23 8.25
CA ASN A 65 -4.62 8.23 8.92
C ASN A 65 -4.63 7.58 10.31
N ALA A 66 -5.80 7.13 10.78
CA ALA A 66 -5.97 6.66 12.15
C ALA A 66 -5.39 5.26 12.42
N ILE A 67 -5.02 4.49 11.38
CA ILE A 67 -4.48 3.13 11.55
C ILE A 67 -3.10 3.19 12.23
N GLU A 68 -2.28 4.19 11.91
CA GLU A 68 -0.88 4.29 12.33
C GLU A 68 -0.65 5.30 13.46
N ARG A 69 -1.58 6.22 13.68
CA ARG A 69 -1.47 7.26 14.72
C ARG A 69 -1.73 6.73 16.13
N PRO A 70 -1.14 7.35 17.18
CA PRO A 70 -1.40 6.98 18.57
C PRO A 70 -2.88 7.05 18.93
N MET A 71 -3.41 6.04 19.64
CA MET A 71 -4.84 5.96 19.99
C MET A 71 -5.31 7.17 20.84
N ALA A 72 -4.46 7.67 21.73
CA ALA A 72 -4.79 8.85 22.54
C ALA A 72 -5.05 10.09 21.68
N THR A 73 -4.25 10.29 20.61
CA THR A 73 -4.43 11.38 19.66
C THR A 73 -5.76 11.28 18.92
N ILE A 74 -6.08 10.08 18.42
CA ILE A 74 -7.32 9.78 17.69
C ILE A 74 -8.55 10.02 18.58
N ALA A 75 -8.50 9.57 19.83
CA ALA A 75 -9.56 9.78 20.81
C ALA A 75 -9.72 11.26 21.16
N GLY A 76 -8.60 11.99 21.34
CA GLY A 76 -8.59 13.44 21.59
C GLY A 76 -9.17 14.26 20.44
N GLU A 77 -9.08 13.78 19.21
CA GLU A 77 -9.71 14.37 18.02
C GLU A 77 -11.21 14.02 17.87
N GLY A 78 -11.79 13.34 18.86
CA GLY A 78 -13.20 12.95 18.86
C GLY A 78 -13.52 11.76 17.94
N GLN A 79 -12.52 10.97 17.55
CA GLN A 79 -12.69 9.76 16.73
C GLN A 79 -12.86 8.51 17.61
N LEU A 80 -13.73 8.57 18.63
CA LEU A 80 -13.91 7.52 19.62
C LEU A 80 -14.31 6.17 19.01
N GLY A 81 -15.12 6.17 17.93
CA GLY A 81 -15.50 4.95 17.21
C GLY A 81 -14.28 4.21 16.64
N ILE A 82 -13.34 4.93 16.04
CA ILE A 82 -12.09 4.36 15.51
C ILE A 82 -11.18 3.87 16.65
N ALA A 83 -11.05 4.63 17.73
CA ALA A 83 -10.28 4.21 18.89
C ALA A 83 -10.82 2.88 19.48
N LEU A 84 -12.13 2.77 19.66
CA LEU A 84 -12.79 1.54 20.12
C LEU A 84 -12.62 0.39 19.11
N ALA A 85 -12.72 0.67 17.82
CA ALA A 85 -12.49 -0.33 16.76
C ALA A 85 -11.06 -0.89 16.84
N ARG A 86 -10.05 -0.05 17.08
CA ARG A 86 -8.66 -0.49 17.25
C ARG A 86 -8.46 -1.33 18.53
N LEU A 87 -9.12 -0.97 19.63
CA LEU A 87 -9.11 -1.82 20.85
C LEU A 87 -9.73 -3.19 20.57
N LYS A 88 -10.88 -3.22 19.86
CA LYS A 88 -11.51 -4.48 19.43
C LYS A 88 -10.56 -5.29 18.53
N ALA A 89 -9.92 -4.66 17.56
CA ALA A 89 -8.96 -5.31 16.68
C ALA A 89 -7.80 -5.95 17.46
N ARG A 90 -7.22 -5.18 18.41
CA ARG A 90 -6.17 -5.68 19.28
C ARG A 90 -6.62 -6.90 20.08
N TRP A 91 -7.79 -6.84 20.71
CA TRP A 91 -8.34 -7.97 21.45
C TRP A 91 -8.56 -9.21 20.56
N GLN A 92 -9.11 -9.03 19.35
CA GLN A 92 -9.30 -10.12 18.39
C GLN A 92 -7.97 -10.74 17.95
N HIS A 93 -6.99 -9.89 17.64
CA HIS A 93 -5.65 -10.32 17.26
C HIS A 93 -4.94 -11.07 18.42
N GLU A 94 -4.97 -10.53 19.65
CA GLU A 94 -4.39 -11.20 20.82
C GLU A 94 -5.02 -12.58 21.07
N ARG A 95 -6.33 -12.70 20.86
CA ARG A 95 -7.02 -13.99 20.94
C ARG A 95 -6.52 -14.98 19.89
N TYR A 96 -6.36 -14.54 18.66
CA TYR A 96 -5.80 -15.33 17.57
C TYR A 96 -4.34 -15.71 17.85
N ALA A 97 -3.53 -14.77 18.25
CA ALA A 97 -2.10 -14.94 18.49
C ALA A 97 -1.78 -15.93 19.63
N ARG A 98 -2.73 -16.18 20.54
CA ARG A 98 -2.58 -17.24 21.57
C ARG A 98 -2.49 -18.65 20.99
N GLY A 99 -3.06 -18.87 19.81
CA GLY A 99 -3.02 -20.14 19.10
C GLY A 99 -1.80 -20.33 18.19
N LEU A 100 -0.95 -19.29 18.03
CA LEU A 100 0.23 -19.37 17.18
C LEU A 100 1.39 -20.07 17.87
N THR A 101 2.19 -20.79 17.06
CA THR A 101 3.49 -21.31 17.52
C THR A 101 4.47 -20.14 17.76
N PRO A 102 5.58 -20.35 18.51
CA PRO A 102 6.59 -19.32 18.71
C PRO A 102 7.14 -18.72 17.39
N GLU A 103 7.37 -19.60 16.39
CA GLU A 103 7.88 -19.22 15.07
C GLU A 103 6.85 -18.36 14.32
N GLN A 104 5.59 -18.80 14.27
CA GLN A 104 4.50 -18.05 13.65
C GLN A 104 4.30 -16.68 14.31
N ARG A 105 4.41 -16.61 15.64
CA ARG A 105 4.26 -15.36 16.39
C ARG A 105 5.37 -14.36 16.09
N GLN A 106 6.59 -14.83 15.85
CA GLN A 106 7.71 -13.97 15.46
C GLN A 106 7.50 -13.35 14.09
N MET A 107 6.81 -14.05 13.17
CA MET A 107 6.55 -13.63 11.80
C MET A 107 5.16 -12.95 11.64
N ASP A 108 4.38 -12.83 12.72
CA ASP A 108 2.97 -12.45 12.65
C ASP A 108 2.76 -11.00 12.23
N ALA A 109 2.20 -10.83 11.04
CA ALA A 109 1.78 -9.55 10.48
C ALA A 109 0.25 -9.37 10.45
N SER A 110 -0.52 -10.31 11.00
CA SER A 110 -1.99 -10.33 10.90
C SER A 110 -2.68 -9.16 11.61
N VAL A 111 -2.01 -8.51 12.56
CA VAL A 111 -2.55 -7.36 13.31
C VAL A 111 -3.03 -6.23 12.38
N PHE A 112 -2.33 -5.98 11.28
CA PHE A 112 -2.69 -4.92 10.33
C PHE A 112 -4.06 -5.16 9.71
N GLN A 113 -4.35 -6.42 9.31
CA GLN A 113 -5.64 -6.77 8.73
C GLN A 113 -6.77 -6.73 9.78
N TYR A 114 -6.51 -7.16 11.03
CA TYR A 114 -7.49 -7.01 12.11
C TYR A 114 -7.86 -5.55 12.35
N VAL A 115 -6.86 -4.66 12.37
CA VAL A 115 -7.09 -3.21 12.53
C VAL A 115 -7.90 -2.68 11.35
N ALA A 116 -7.51 -2.99 10.12
CA ALA A 116 -8.21 -2.54 8.93
C ALA A 116 -9.67 -3.00 8.92
N ASN A 117 -9.95 -4.28 9.19
CA ASN A 117 -11.30 -4.82 9.20
C ASN A 117 -12.20 -4.17 10.27
N CYS A 118 -11.63 -3.83 11.43
CA CYS A 118 -12.40 -3.18 12.50
C CYS A 118 -12.60 -1.68 12.26
N VAL A 119 -11.61 -0.99 11.67
CA VAL A 119 -11.65 0.47 11.42
C VAL A 119 -12.47 0.81 10.20
N ASP A 120 -12.42 -0.02 9.15
CA ASP A 120 -13.07 0.23 7.87
C ASP A 120 -14.55 0.66 7.98
N PRO A 121 -15.43 0.04 8.80
CA PRO A 121 -16.82 0.48 8.94
C PRO A 121 -16.99 1.91 9.49
N HIS A 122 -15.96 2.46 10.13
CA HIS A 122 -15.97 3.80 10.72
C HIS A 122 -15.40 4.88 9.78
N LEU A 123 -14.84 4.48 8.64
CA LEU A 123 -14.34 5.40 7.62
C LEU A 123 -15.48 5.87 6.72
N ALA A 124 -15.53 7.19 6.47
CA ALA A 124 -16.48 7.75 5.51
C ALA A 124 -16.16 7.23 4.09
N PRO A 125 -17.19 6.94 3.25
CA PRO A 125 -16.95 6.62 1.86
C PRO A 125 -16.32 7.79 1.09
N LEU A 126 -15.56 7.47 0.03
CA LEU A 126 -14.98 8.44 -0.91
C LEU A 126 -15.86 8.60 -2.17
N TYR A 127 -17.17 8.43 -2.04
CA TYR A 127 -18.11 8.43 -3.16
C TYR A 127 -18.35 9.82 -3.76
N ASP A 128 -18.02 10.87 -3.02
CA ASP A 128 -18.00 12.25 -3.51
C ASP A 128 -16.98 12.49 -4.62
N LEU A 129 -15.97 11.64 -4.75
CA LEU A 129 -14.99 11.67 -5.84
C LEU A 129 -15.53 11.15 -7.18
N GLY A 130 -16.75 10.57 -7.18
CA GLY A 130 -17.37 9.98 -8.36
C GLY A 130 -16.93 8.54 -8.64
N GLU A 131 -17.10 8.09 -9.89
CA GLU A 131 -16.74 6.74 -10.33
C GLU A 131 -15.44 6.78 -11.16
N TYR A 132 -14.56 5.82 -10.90
CA TYR A 132 -13.30 5.61 -11.63
C TYR A 132 -13.44 4.46 -12.63
N ASP A 133 -12.64 4.49 -13.69
CA ASP A 133 -12.53 3.35 -14.60
C ASP A 133 -11.72 2.22 -13.95
N LEU A 134 -10.67 2.59 -13.16
CA LEU A 134 -9.83 1.68 -12.40
C LEU A 134 -9.52 2.26 -11.02
N ALA A 135 -9.60 1.45 -9.97
CA ALA A 135 -9.10 1.79 -8.65
C ALA A 135 -8.04 0.78 -8.21
N ILE A 136 -6.92 1.28 -7.73
CA ILE A 136 -5.74 0.54 -7.35
C ILE A 136 -5.48 0.72 -5.86
N SER A 137 -5.38 -0.39 -5.11
CA SER A 137 -4.83 -0.42 -3.77
C SER A 137 -3.39 -0.89 -3.84
N PHE A 138 -2.46 0.01 -3.63
CA PHE A 138 -1.05 -0.24 -3.92
C PHE A 138 -0.31 -0.93 -2.77
N LEU A 139 -0.76 -0.75 -1.53
CA LEU A 139 -0.17 -1.40 -0.33
C LEU A 139 -1.26 -1.89 0.61
N GLN A 140 -1.01 -3.03 1.28
CA GLN A 140 -1.88 -3.59 2.31
C GLN A 140 -1.99 -2.68 3.55
N PRO A 141 -3.15 -2.70 4.25
CA PRO A 141 -4.39 -3.43 3.96
C PRO A 141 -5.21 -2.79 2.85
N HIS A 142 -5.89 -3.62 2.05
CA HIS A 142 -6.58 -3.21 0.83
C HIS A 142 -8.07 -2.80 1.03
N ASN A 143 -8.54 -2.66 2.26
CA ASN A 143 -9.94 -2.39 2.59
C ASN A 143 -10.47 -1.09 1.98
N VAL A 144 -9.65 -0.02 1.94
CA VAL A 144 -10.06 1.32 1.49
C VAL A 144 -10.60 1.28 0.06
N VAL A 145 -9.82 0.82 -0.89
CA VAL A 145 -10.25 0.78 -2.29
C VAL A 145 -11.43 -0.18 -2.47
N LEU A 146 -11.40 -1.31 -1.76
CA LEU A 146 -12.46 -2.30 -1.87
C LEU A 146 -13.82 -1.71 -1.46
N HIS A 147 -13.90 -1.02 -0.33
CA HIS A 147 -15.16 -0.66 0.30
C HIS A 147 -15.54 0.82 0.19
N LYS A 148 -14.55 1.72 -0.03
CA LYS A 148 -14.79 3.18 0.03
C LYS A 148 -14.75 3.88 -1.32
N VAL A 149 -14.28 3.20 -2.38
CA VAL A 149 -14.12 3.79 -3.72
C VAL A 149 -15.09 3.13 -4.71
N ARG A 150 -15.73 3.95 -5.56
CA ARG A 150 -16.51 3.46 -6.70
C ARG A 150 -15.62 3.35 -7.92
N ALA A 151 -15.51 2.16 -8.50
CA ALA A 151 -14.75 1.93 -9.72
C ALA A 151 -15.33 0.75 -10.51
N ARG A 152 -15.18 0.78 -11.83
CA ARG A 152 -15.58 -0.30 -12.72
C ARG A 152 -14.74 -1.55 -12.54
N LYS A 153 -13.43 -1.34 -12.28
CA LYS A 153 -12.46 -2.38 -11.99
C LYS A 153 -11.61 -2.00 -10.78
N LYS A 154 -11.26 -3.00 -9.99
CA LYS A 154 -10.42 -2.83 -8.81
C LYS A 154 -9.26 -3.81 -8.84
N MET A 155 -8.06 -3.30 -8.58
CA MET A 155 -6.83 -4.08 -8.49
C MET A 155 -6.10 -3.79 -7.19
N CYS A 156 -5.36 -4.78 -6.69
CA CYS A 156 -4.48 -4.60 -5.53
C CYS A 156 -3.12 -5.22 -5.81
N TRP A 157 -2.08 -4.71 -5.13
CA TRP A 157 -0.68 -5.11 -5.32
C TRP A 157 -0.15 -5.93 -4.15
N ILE A 158 0.65 -6.93 -4.44
CA ILE A 158 1.42 -7.69 -3.46
C ILE A 158 2.83 -7.11 -3.42
N HIS A 159 3.17 -6.41 -2.33
CA HIS A 159 4.53 -5.93 -2.06
C HIS A 159 5.21 -6.66 -0.91
N THR A 160 4.48 -7.54 -0.23
CA THR A 160 4.98 -8.32 0.91
C THR A 160 5.42 -9.70 0.44
N ASP A 161 6.59 -10.14 0.87
CA ASP A 161 7.02 -11.53 0.68
C ASP A 161 6.31 -12.43 1.71
N TYR A 162 5.33 -13.18 1.23
CA TYR A 162 4.52 -14.09 2.05
C TYR A 162 5.30 -15.32 2.55
N SER A 163 6.55 -15.51 2.11
CA SER A 163 7.43 -16.52 2.70
C SER A 163 8.04 -16.10 4.04
N THR A 164 8.05 -14.79 4.33
CA THR A 164 8.69 -14.20 5.52
C THR A 164 7.69 -13.72 6.56
N VAL A 165 6.39 -13.75 6.27
CA VAL A 165 5.34 -13.30 7.17
C VAL A 165 4.32 -14.40 7.45
N HIS A 166 3.78 -14.40 8.66
CA HIS A 166 2.61 -15.18 9.01
C HIS A 166 1.38 -14.26 9.08
N VAL A 167 0.30 -14.68 8.42
CA VAL A 167 -0.95 -13.91 8.36
C VAL A 167 -2.15 -14.77 8.73
N ASN A 168 -3.22 -14.14 9.16
CA ASN A 168 -4.49 -14.85 9.31
C ASN A 168 -5.23 -14.86 7.95
N ALA A 169 -5.05 -15.95 7.19
CA ALA A 169 -5.65 -16.10 5.88
C ALA A 169 -7.18 -15.93 5.89
N ALA A 170 -7.87 -16.32 6.95
CA ALA A 170 -9.32 -16.15 7.06
C ALA A 170 -9.75 -14.67 7.17
N GLN A 171 -8.87 -13.80 7.67
CA GLN A 171 -9.12 -12.35 7.75
C GLN A 171 -8.75 -11.61 6.46
N GLU A 172 -7.73 -12.09 5.74
CA GLU A 172 -7.24 -11.44 4.51
C GLU A 172 -7.95 -11.89 3.24
N LEU A 173 -8.23 -13.22 3.10
CA LEU A 173 -8.80 -13.80 1.89
C LEU A 173 -10.06 -13.09 1.39
N PRO A 174 -11.03 -12.69 2.23
CA PRO A 174 -12.23 -11.97 1.75
C PRO A 174 -11.88 -10.64 1.08
N VAL A 175 -10.87 -9.93 1.58
CA VAL A 175 -10.41 -8.65 1.04
C VAL A 175 -9.74 -8.86 -0.31
N TRP A 176 -8.76 -9.77 -0.41
CA TRP A 176 -8.11 -10.12 -1.67
C TRP A 176 -9.11 -10.59 -2.72
N ASN A 177 -10.06 -11.45 -2.31
CA ASN A 177 -11.06 -12.01 -3.22
C ASN A 177 -12.06 -10.97 -3.75
N GLY A 178 -12.20 -9.84 -3.07
CA GLY A 178 -13.07 -8.73 -3.51
C GLY A 178 -12.52 -7.95 -4.71
N TYR A 179 -11.25 -8.15 -5.10
CA TYR A 179 -10.63 -7.49 -6.23
C TYR A 179 -10.81 -8.28 -7.54
N ASP A 180 -10.87 -7.56 -8.68
CA ASP A 180 -10.91 -8.18 -10.01
C ASP A 180 -9.59 -8.84 -10.37
N LYS A 181 -8.46 -8.19 -10.02
CA LYS A 181 -7.09 -8.70 -10.22
C LYS A 181 -6.21 -8.38 -9.03
N VAL A 182 -5.26 -9.26 -8.79
CA VAL A 182 -4.21 -9.14 -7.79
C VAL A 182 -2.88 -9.12 -8.53
N VAL A 183 -2.15 -8.02 -8.41
CA VAL A 183 -0.87 -7.82 -9.09
C VAL A 183 0.25 -8.32 -8.21
N SER A 184 1.06 -9.23 -8.74
CA SER A 184 2.32 -9.68 -8.15
C SER A 184 3.50 -9.03 -8.87
N ILE A 185 4.53 -8.69 -8.12
CA ILE A 185 5.71 -7.99 -8.65
C ILE A 185 6.79 -8.91 -9.20
N SER A 186 6.66 -10.22 -8.99
CA SER A 186 7.58 -11.25 -9.52
C SER A 186 6.99 -12.64 -9.39
N HIS A 187 7.56 -13.60 -10.11
CA HIS A 187 7.19 -15.01 -10.00
C HIS A 187 7.42 -15.59 -8.60
N ASP A 188 8.51 -15.22 -7.93
CA ASP A 188 8.78 -15.68 -6.56
C ASP A 188 7.75 -15.15 -5.57
N CYS A 189 7.37 -13.87 -5.71
CA CYS A 189 6.30 -13.26 -4.94
C CYS A 189 4.95 -13.96 -5.17
N THR A 190 4.62 -14.27 -6.43
CA THR A 190 3.43 -15.06 -6.80
C THR A 190 3.44 -16.41 -6.10
N THR A 191 4.55 -17.13 -6.21
CA THR A 191 4.70 -18.47 -5.64
C THR A 191 4.55 -18.46 -4.11
N ALA A 192 5.17 -17.49 -3.44
CA ALA A 192 5.05 -17.34 -1.98
C ALA A 192 3.62 -17.01 -1.56
N PHE A 193 2.95 -16.09 -2.25
CA PHE A 193 1.59 -15.67 -1.99
C PHE A 193 0.57 -16.81 -2.17
N LEU A 194 0.68 -17.58 -3.25
CA LEU A 194 -0.23 -18.68 -3.57
C LEU A 194 -0.10 -19.88 -2.62
N LYS A 195 1.00 -20.02 -1.87
CA LYS A 195 1.08 -21.00 -0.77
C LYS A 195 0.07 -20.68 0.34
N THR A 196 -0.20 -19.40 0.58
CA THR A 196 -1.17 -18.94 1.59
C THR A 196 -2.59 -18.82 0.99
N PHE A 197 -2.72 -18.39 -0.25
CA PHE A 197 -3.99 -18.10 -0.93
C PHE A 197 -4.13 -18.80 -2.28
N PRO A 198 -4.11 -20.15 -2.36
CA PRO A 198 -4.12 -20.87 -3.64
C PRO A 198 -5.37 -20.59 -4.48
N SER A 199 -6.50 -20.27 -3.86
CA SER A 199 -7.75 -19.95 -4.57
C SER A 199 -7.70 -18.63 -5.36
N LEU A 200 -6.68 -17.80 -5.17
CA LEU A 200 -6.53 -16.52 -5.86
C LEU A 200 -5.72 -16.62 -7.17
N GLU A 201 -5.18 -17.81 -7.51
CA GLU A 201 -4.40 -18.02 -8.73
C GLU A 201 -5.06 -17.45 -10.01
N PRO A 202 -6.37 -17.64 -10.26
CA PRO A 202 -7.02 -17.10 -11.47
C PRO A 202 -7.08 -15.57 -11.53
N LYS A 203 -6.84 -14.90 -10.41
CA LYS A 203 -6.85 -13.43 -10.32
C LYS A 203 -5.47 -12.82 -10.43
N ILE A 204 -4.40 -13.61 -10.29
CA ILE A 204 -3.02 -13.12 -10.33
C ILE A 204 -2.67 -12.62 -11.73
N ILE A 205 -1.99 -11.50 -11.77
CA ILE A 205 -1.23 -11.02 -12.94
C ILE A 205 0.14 -10.55 -12.44
N GLU A 206 1.17 -10.79 -13.24
CA GLU A 206 2.52 -10.33 -12.90
C GLU A 206 2.82 -9.01 -13.61
N ILE A 207 3.17 -7.99 -12.83
CA ILE A 207 3.63 -6.68 -13.31
C ILE A 207 4.84 -6.31 -12.46
N GLU A 208 6.01 -6.37 -13.05
CA GLU A 208 7.27 -6.02 -12.37
C GLU A 208 7.29 -4.53 -11.99
N ASN A 209 8.03 -4.21 -10.94
CA ASN A 209 8.20 -2.83 -10.51
C ASN A 209 8.93 -2.02 -11.58
N ILE A 210 8.35 -0.89 -11.96
CA ILE A 210 8.92 0.02 -12.95
C ILE A 210 9.99 0.88 -12.26
N LEU A 211 11.23 0.73 -12.70
CA LEU A 211 12.33 1.61 -12.30
C LEU A 211 12.47 2.72 -13.35
N SER A 212 12.23 3.96 -12.97
CA SER A 212 12.49 5.11 -13.82
C SER A 212 13.98 5.46 -13.83
N PRO A 213 14.71 5.33 -14.94
CA PRO A 213 16.11 5.76 -15.01
C PRO A 213 16.30 7.25 -14.72
N ALA A 214 15.32 8.08 -15.08
CA ALA A 214 15.32 9.52 -14.77
C ALA A 214 15.23 9.75 -13.25
N PHE A 215 14.35 9.03 -12.56
CA PHE A 215 14.23 9.07 -11.11
C PHE A 215 15.54 8.67 -10.42
N VAL A 216 16.16 7.55 -10.84
CA VAL A 216 17.42 7.08 -10.27
C VAL A 216 18.54 8.13 -10.44
N ARG A 217 18.64 8.75 -11.62
CA ARG A 217 19.62 9.84 -11.88
C ARG A 217 19.34 11.06 -11.01
N GLN A 218 18.09 11.47 -10.86
CA GLN A 218 17.72 12.60 -10.00
C GLN A 218 18.10 12.32 -8.54
N GLN A 219 17.81 11.12 -8.04
CA GLN A 219 18.16 10.72 -6.68
C GLN A 219 19.68 10.72 -6.46
N ALA A 220 20.45 10.23 -7.43
CA ALA A 220 21.91 10.21 -7.39
C ALA A 220 22.54 11.62 -7.33
N GLN A 221 21.81 12.66 -7.71
CA GLN A 221 22.27 14.06 -7.69
C GLN A 221 21.86 14.81 -6.41
N LEU A 222 20.95 14.27 -5.60
CA LEU A 222 20.43 14.96 -4.40
C LEU A 222 21.43 14.99 -3.25
N LEU A 223 22.35 14.04 -3.18
CA LEU A 223 23.35 13.94 -2.12
C LEU A 223 24.75 13.85 -2.74
N ASP A 224 25.61 14.80 -2.38
CA ASP A 224 27.04 14.68 -2.66
C ASP A 224 27.69 13.76 -1.61
N VAL A 225 27.91 12.51 -2.00
CA VAL A 225 28.54 11.49 -1.16
C VAL A 225 30.06 11.38 -1.38
N SER A 226 30.64 12.29 -2.17
CA SER A 226 32.06 12.25 -2.54
C SER A 226 33.01 12.30 -1.32
N ALA A 227 32.60 12.92 -0.22
CA ALA A 227 33.35 12.95 1.03
C ALA A 227 33.29 11.61 1.80
N GLU A 228 32.16 10.89 1.70
CA GLU A 228 31.92 9.61 2.40
C GLU A 228 32.39 8.42 1.55
N MET A 229 32.31 8.56 0.23
CA MET A 229 32.73 7.57 -0.76
C MET A 229 33.81 8.18 -1.69
N PRO A 230 35.03 8.39 -1.22
CA PRO A 230 36.10 8.92 -2.07
C PRO A 230 36.33 7.97 -3.26
N PRO A 231 36.67 8.51 -4.45
CA PRO A 231 36.88 7.70 -5.64
C PRO A 231 37.90 6.60 -5.34
N SER A 232 37.57 5.38 -5.75
CA SER A 232 38.45 4.22 -5.57
C SER A 232 39.80 4.49 -6.22
N SER A 233 40.90 4.16 -5.50
CA SER A 233 42.23 4.20 -6.08
C SER A 233 42.28 3.36 -7.35
N PRO A 234 43.02 3.80 -8.40
CA PRO A 234 43.14 3.04 -9.64
C PRO A 234 43.52 1.59 -9.35
N GLY A 235 42.67 0.63 -9.71
CA GLY A 235 42.91 -0.81 -9.54
C GLY A 235 42.03 -1.55 -8.53
N LYS A 236 41.23 -0.86 -7.71
CA LYS A 236 40.18 -1.53 -6.90
C LYS A 236 38.85 -1.42 -7.57
N ARG A 237 38.27 -2.56 -7.99
CA ARG A 237 36.86 -2.71 -8.31
C ARG A 237 36.14 -3.16 -7.04
N TYR A 238 35.05 -2.47 -6.69
CA TYR A 238 34.13 -2.92 -5.67
C TYR A 238 33.15 -3.89 -6.27
#